data_17006f51855b4eb1a3b6c246452a9ceb
#
_entry.id   17006f51855b4eb1a3b6c246452a9ceb
#
_cell.length_a   1.000
_cell.length_b   1.000
_cell.length_c   1.000
_cell.angle_alpha   90.00
_cell.angle_beta   90.00
_cell.angle_gamma   90.00
#
_symmetry.space_group_name_H-M   'P 1'
#
loop_
_entity.id
_entity.type
_entity.pdbx_description
1 polymer ?
#
loop_
_entity_poly.entity_id
_entity_poly.type
_entity_poly.pdbx_seq_one_letter_code
_entity_poly.pdbx_strand_id
1 'polypeptide(L)'
;MSKWASIFKVLTDTIQQIQQNGRIVQHLPYVYDFEDYFGENDWPKMFVTKLVGTHTGNCHSLPYLYKILAEELGTTAQLALAPNHIYIKHRSLKTGMFNTELTSATFPIDAWIMASGYIHLTAIQNGVYMKALNDKESIALCLIDLAEGYKRKTNNSDSDFIIRCCDKALEYFPNYVNAIILKSETIKSKYDMLTKSDSAPTPEIKEQAQMMFRDMQDLYVKVHKLGYRQMPKDMYMKWLLELKTEKEKYHNKNVSSYDK
;
A
#
# COMPACT_ATOMS: atom_id res chain seq x y z
N MET A 1 -20.73 17.23 10.65
CA MET A 1 -19.93 16.40 9.71
C MET A 1 -19.34 15.24 10.48
N SER A 2 -19.28 14.02 9.95
CA SER A 2 -18.63 12.90 10.62
C SER A 2 -17.09 13.08 10.57
N LYS A 3 -16.37 12.52 11.57
CA LYS A 3 -14.90 12.65 11.65
C LYS A 3 -14.20 12.17 10.38
N TRP A 4 -14.61 11.03 9.82
CA TRP A 4 -14.05 10.50 8.58
C TRP A 4 -14.28 11.42 7.37
N ALA A 5 -15.45 12.06 7.27
CA ALA A 5 -15.73 13.02 6.20
C ALA A 5 -14.89 14.29 6.34
N SER A 6 -14.58 14.72 7.57
CA SER A 6 -13.66 15.83 7.82
C SER A 6 -12.25 15.50 7.38
N ILE A 7 -11.76 14.28 7.71
CA ILE A 7 -10.43 13.81 7.26
C ILE A 7 -10.37 13.76 5.73
N PHE A 8 -11.38 13.16 5.10
CA PHE A 8 -11.47 13.07 3.64
C PHE A 8 -11.38 14.47 3.01
N LYS A 9 -12.19 15.41 3.53
CA LYS A 9 -12.20 16.79 3.04
C LYS A 9 -10.85 17.49 3.21
N VAL A 10 -10.19 17.31 4.34
CA VAL A 10 -8.83 17.87 4.56
C VAL A 10 -7.83 17.31 3.56
N LEU A 11 -7.94 16.04 3.21
CA LEU A 11 -6.99 15.42 2.26
C LEU A 11 -7.28 15.76 0.80
N THR A 12 -8.55 16.02 0.44
CA THR A 12 -8.98 16.13 -0.97
C THR A 12 -9.34 17.53 -1.43
N ASP A 13 -9.67 18.45 -0.48
CA ASP A 13 -10.22 19.75 -0.82
C ASP A 13 -9.29 20.90 -0.43
N THR A 14 -9.42 21.99 -1.15
CA THR A 14 -8.87 23.27 -0.72
C THR A 14 -9.78 23.88 0.35
N ILE A 15 -9.22 24.16 1.54
CA ILE A 15 -9.98 24.74 2.68
C ILE A 15 -9.48 26.14 2.98
N GLN A 16 -10.36 27.11 2.98
CA GLN A 16 -10.05 28.47 3.43
C GLN A 16 -10.44 28.63 4.89
N GLN A 17 -9.51 29.18 5.68
CA GLN A 17 -9.73 29.49 7.09
C GLN A 17 -9.45 30.99 7.31
N ILE A 18 -10.41 31.68 7.90
CA ILE A 18 -10.23 33.07 8.32
C ILE A 18 -9.73 33.05 9.77
N GLN A 19 -8.52 33.55 9.98
CA GLN A 19 -7.93 33.70 11.32
C GLN A 19 -8.60 34.86 12.08
N GLN A 20 -8.43 34.91 13.41
CA GLN A 20 -9.01 35.96 14.27
C GLN A 20 -8.56 37.38 13.88
N ASN A 21 -7.40 37.53 13.24
CA ASN A 21 -6.87 38.79 12.72
C ASN A 21 -7.39 39.14 11.32
N GLY A 22 -8.36 38.40 10.78
CA GLY A 22 -8.92 38.58 9.44
C GLY A 22 -8.05 38.04 8.29
N ARG A 23 -6.90 37.43 8.60
CA ARG A 23 -6.03 36.82 7.57
C ARG A 23 -6.67 35.52 7.07
N ILE A 24 -6.72 35.38 5.74
CA ILE A 24 -7.14 34.13 5.09
C ILE A 24 -5.93 33.24 4.96
N VAL A 25 -6.01 32.05 5.54
CA VAL A 25 -5.05 30.95 5.36
C VAL A 25 -5.72 29.88 4.53
N GLN A 26 -5.01 29.39 3.54
CA GLN A 26 -5.50 28.35 2.63
C GLN A 26 -4.74 27.06 2.87
N HIS A 27 -5.50 26.00 3.15
CA HIS A 27 -4.99 24.63 3.13
C HIS A 27 -5.19 24.08 1.72
N LEU A 28 -4.13 23.53 1.14
CA LEU A 28 -4.18 22.86 -0.15
C LEU A 28 -4.36 21.35 0.04
N PRO A 29 -5.07 20.66 -0.86
CA PRO A 29 -5.23 19.20 -0.80
C PRO A 29 -3.89 18.49 -0.99
N TYR A 30 -3.87 17.23 -0.54
CA TYR A 30 -2.81 16.30 -0.90
C TYR A 30 -3.07 15.73 -2.30
N VAL A 31 -2.01 15.59 -3.09
CA VAL A 31 -2.12 15.20 -4.50
C VAL A 31 -1.51 13.82 -4.72
N TYR A 32 -2.19 12.99 -5.51
CA TYR A 32 -1.63 11.72 -5.95
C TYR A 32 -0.62 11.94 -7.08
N ASP A 33 0.54 11.30 -6.97
CA ASP A 33 1.58 11.34 -7.99
C ASP A 33 1.32 10.28 -9.07
N PHE A 34 0.78 10.72 -10.19
CA PHE A 34 0.50 9.84 -11.33
C PHE A 34 1.75 9.58 -12.20
N GLU A 35 2.85 10.31 -11.99
CA GLU A 35 4.08 10.15 -12.77
C GLU A 35 5.01 9.09 -12.15
N ASP A 36 5.11 9.09 -10.81
CA ASP A 36 5.96 8.13 -10.08
C ASP A 36 5.14 7.33 -9.04
N TYR A 37 4.06 6.73 -9.51
CA TYR A 37 3.10 6.01 -8.66
C TYR A 37 3.67 4.79 -7.95
N PHE A 38 4.73 4.16 -8.49
CA PHE A 38 5.47 3.07 -7.84
C PHE A 38 6.67 3.54 -7.00
N GLY A 39 6.95 4.85 -6.94
CA GLY A 39 8.12 5.39 -6.24
C GLY A 39 9.44 4.85 -6.80
N GLU A 40 9.49 4.57 -8.12
CA GLU A 40 10.71 4.06 -8.77
C GLU A 40 11.81 5.13 -8.79
N ASN A 41 11.43 6.40 -8.93
CA ASN A 41 12.36 7.54 -8.92
C ASN A 41 12.54 8.13 -7.53
N ASP A 42 11.48 8.17 -6.71
CA ASP A 42 11.49 8.76 -5.36
C ASP A 42 10.73 7.88 -4.36
N TRP A 43 11.34 6.76 -3.94
CA TRP A 43 10.75 5.83 -2.98
C TRP A 43 10.22 6.47 -1.68
N PRO A 44 10.87 7.51 -1.10
CA PRO A 44 10.34 8.26 0.03
C PRO A 44 8.88 8.73 -0.09
N LYS A 45 8.30 8.83 -1.28
CA LYS A 45 6.86 9.13 -1.49
C LYS A 45 5.91 8.07 -0.89
N MET A 46 6.41 6.86 -0.58
CA MET A 46 5.68 5.86 0.19
C MET A 46 5.46 6.27 1.65
N PHE A 47 6.27 7.21 2.17
CA PHE A 47 6.25 7.60 3.58
C PHE A 47 5.45 8.87 3.84
N VAL A 48 4.70 8.86 4.95
CA VAL A 48 3.88 10.00 5.40
C VAL A 48 4.71 11.26 5.63
N THR A 49 5.96 11.13 6.09
CA THR A 49 6.86 12.26 6.31
C THR A 49 7.13 13.06 5.03
N LYS A 50 7.33 12.37 3.91
CA LYS A 50 7.49 13.01 2.60
C LYS A 50 6.18 13.65 2.15
N LEU A 51 5.05 12.92 2.27
CA LEU A 51 3.72 13.40 1.91
C LEU A 51 3.37 14.70 2.63
N VAL A 52 3.58 14.77 3.95
CA VAL A 52 3.29 15.98 4.74
C VAL A 52 4.16 17.15 4.31
N GLY A 53 5.43 16.90 3.99
CA GLY A 53 6.36 17.95 3.56
C GLY A 53 6.14 18.46 2.14
N THR A 54 5.59 17.64 1.24
CA THR A 54 5.47 17.99 -0.20
C THR A 54 4.03 18.11 -0.69
N HIS A 55 3.05 17.68 0.11
CA HIS A 55 1.64 17.52 -0.27
C HIS A 55 1.42 16.56 -1.46
N THR A 56 2.45 15.78 -1.84
CA THR A 56 2.39 14.84 -2.95
C THR A 56 2.81 13.46 -2.48
N GLY A 57 2.00 12.43 -2.78
CA GLY A 57 2.24 11.05 -2.38
C GLY A 57 1.55 10.07 -3.30
N ASN A 58 1.41 8.83 -2.85
CA ASN A 58 0.84 7.73 -3.63
C ASN A 58 -0.18 6.90 -2.84
N CYS A 59 -0.53 5.72 -3.37
CA CYS A 59 -1.49 4.82 -2.74
C CYS A 59 -1.00 4.20 -1.42
N HIS A 60 0.23 4.44 -0.98
CA HIS A 60 0.72 4.07 0.35
C HIS A 60 0.59 5.24 1.33
N SER A 61 1.29 6.33 1.08
CA SER A 61 1.38 7.45 2.02
C SER A 61 0.05 8.15 2.27
N LEU A 62 -0.83 8.29 1.25
CA LEU A 62 -2.14 8.90 1.42
C LEU A 62 -3.06 8.10 2.36
N PRO A 63 -3.27 6.78 2.19
CA PRO A 63 -4.03 5.97 3.14
C PRO A 63 -3.39 5.89 4.54
N TYR A 64 -2.06 5.87 4.63
CA TYR A 64 -1.39 5.89 5.93
C TYR A 64 -1.67 7.19 6.69
N LEU A 65 -1.57 8.34 6.02
CA LEU A 65 -1.93 9.62 6.65
C LEU A 65 -3.39 9.65 7.07
N TYR A 66 -4.30 9.15 6.23
CA TYR A 66 -5.73 9.05 6.55
C TYR A 66 -5.95 8.23 7.83
N LYS A 67 -5.33 7.05 7.91
CA LYS A 67 -5.42 6.17 9.09
C LYS A 67 -4.89 6.84 10.35
N ILE A 68 -3.73 7.49 10.29
CA ILE A 68 -3.13 8.23 11.42
C ILE A 68 -4.10 9.31 11.91
N LEU A 69 -4.64 10.13 11.00
CA LEU A 69 -5.59 11.18 11.36
C LEU A 69 -6.90 10.62 11.95
N ALA A 70 -7.34 9.46 11.48
CA ALA A 70 -8.51 8.78 12.02
C ALA A 70 -8.28 8.34 13.47
N GLU A 71 -7.13 7.76 13.77
CA GLU A 71 -6.74 7.34 15.12
C GLU A 71 -6.64 8.54 16.07
N GLU A 72 -5.97 9.61 15.66
CA GLU A 72 -5.84 10.85 16.43
C GLU A 72 -7.20 11.49 16.75
N LEU A 73 -8.14 11.40 15.82
CA LEU A 73 -9.51 11.90 16.04
C LEU A 73 -10.43 10.90 16.77
N GLY A 74 -9.93 9.73 17.17
CA GLY A 74 -10.73 8.69 17.81
C GLY A 74 -11.87 8.17 16.92
N THR A 75 -11.57 7.94 15.64
CA THR A 75 -12.45 7.22 14.70
C THR A 75 -11.67 6.09 14.03
N THR A 76 -12.37 5.16 13.40
CA THR A 76 -11.74 3.99 12.78
C THR A 76 -11.60 4.17 11.28
N ALA A 77 -10.38 3.90 10.78
CA ALA A 77 -10.11 3.71 9.36
C ALA A 77 -9.17 2.51 9.24
N GLN A 78 -9.54 1.54 8.42
CA GLN A 78 -8.77 0.32 8.21
C GLN A 78 -8.16 0.35 6.81
N LEU A 79 -6.89 0.01 6.71
CA LEU A 79 -6.26 -0.19 5.40
C LEU A 79 -6.83 -1.45 4.76
N ALA A 80 -6.87 -1.47 3.44
CA ALA A 80 -7.20 -2.66 2.67
C ALA A 80 -6.34 -2.70 1.39
N LEU A 81 -6.05 -3.90 0.92
CA LEU A 81 -5.21 -4.12 -0.24
C LEU A 81 -6.04 -4.48 -1.48
N ALA A 82 -5.62 -3.96 -2.61
CA ALA A 82 -5.93 -4.45 -3.95
C ALA A 82 -4.61 -4.70 -4.69
N PRO A 83 -4.60 -5.31 -5.89
CA PRO A 83 -3.37 -5.50 -6.64
C PRO A 83 -2.64 -4.16 -6.89
N ASN A 84 -1.41 -4.06 -6.39
CA ASN A 84 -0.56 -2.86 -6.44
C ASN A 84 -1.17 -1.60 -5.77
N HIS A 85 -2.14 -1.76 -4.88
CA HIS A 85 -2.89 -0.62 -4.35
C HIS A 85 -3.31 -0.78 -2.89
N ILE A 86 -3.34 0.34 -2.16
CA ILE A 86 -3.87 0.44 -0.79
C ILE A 86 -5.00 1.47 -0.79
N TYR A 87 -6.10 1.13 -0.14
CA TYR A 87 -7.25 2.01 0.05
C TYR A 87 -7.80 1.90 1.47
N ILE A 88 -8.83 2.66 1.80
CA ILE A 88 -9.42 2.71 3.14
C ILE A 88 -10.76 2.00 3.17
N LYS A 89 -10.98 1.19 4.21
CA LYS A 89 -12.30 0.66 4.59
C LYS A 89 -12.79 1.30 5.87
N HIS A 90 -14.07 1.65 5.88
CA HIS A 90 -14.77 2.17 7.05
C HIS A 90 -15.92 1.28 7.43
N ARG A 91 -16.26 1.27 8.71
CA ARG A 91 -17.49 0.68 9.22
C ARG A 91 -18.44 1.77 9.71
N SER A 92 -19.57 1.88 9.08
CA SER A 92 -20.67 2.76 9.51
C SER A 92 -21.78 1.93 10.14
N LEU A 93 -22.34 2.41 11.24
CA LEU A 93 -23.51 1.77 11.86
C LEU A 93 -24.77 1.86 10.97
N LYS A 94 -24.83 2.85 10.07
CA LYS A 94 -26.00 3.09 9.20
C LYS A 94 -25.90 2.37 7.85
N THR A 95 -24.71 2.36 7.24
CA THR A 95 -24.49 1.89 5.86
C THR A 95 -23.65 0.63 5.75
N GLY A 96 -23.17 0.08 6.88
CA GLY A 96 -22.26 -1.07 6.88
C GLY A 96 -20.84 -0.68 6.47
N MET A 97 -20.15 -1.57 5.74
CA MET A 97 -18.79 -1.31 5.25
C MET A 97 -18.84 -0.47 3.97
N PHE A 98 -17.95 0.51 3.88
CA PHE A 98 -17.75 1.30 2.67
C PHE A 98 -16.25 1.60 2.45
N ASN A 99 -15.89 1.90 1.22
CA ASN A 99 -14.50 2.16 0.84
C ASN A 99 -14.28 3.65 0.57
N THR A 100 -13.06 4.10 0.82
CA THR A 100 -12.58 5.44 0.46
C THR A 100 -11.33 5.29 -0.39
N GLU A 101 -11.37 5.83 -1.60
CA GLU A 101 -10.30 5.82 -2.56
C GLU A 101 -9.73 7.24 -2.68
N LEU A 102 -8.49 7.41 -2.22
CA LEU A 102 -7.86 8.73 -2.16
C LEU A 102 -7.20 9.16 -3.47
N THR A 103 -6.87 8.21 -4.35
CA THR A 103 -6.30 8.51 -5.68
C THR A 103 -7.30 9.29 -6.53
N SER A 104 -8.56 8.86 -6.52
CA SER A 104 -9.66 9.48 -7.27
C SER A 104 -10.58 10.35 -6.40
N ALA A 105 -10.39 10.37 -5.09
CA ALA A 105 -11.29 11.01 -4.14
C ALA A 105 -12.76 10.52 -4.29
N THR A 106 -12.95 9.19 -4.35
CA THR A 106 -14.24 8.53 -4.55
C THR A 106 -14.53 7.48 -3.49
N PHE A 107 -15.74 6.91 -3.53
CA PHE A 107 -16.20 5.85 -2.61
C PHE A 107 -16.66 4.62 -3.40
N PRO A 108 -15.71 3.84 -3.98
CA PRO A 108 -16.05 2.69 -4.80
C PRO A 108 -16.66 1.56 -3.97
N ILE A 109 -17.58 0.81 -4.56
CA ILE A 109 -18.13 -0.41 -3.94
C ILE A 109 -17.16 -1.59 -4.11
N ASP A 110 -17.24 -2.60 -3.23
CA ASP A 110 -16.37 -3.78 -3.28
C ASP A 110 -16.42 -4.50 -4.63
N ALA A 111 -17.60 -4.60 -5.24
CA ALA A 111 -17.76 -5.24 -6.56
C ALA A 111 -16.96 -4.52 -7.65
N TRP A 112 -16.89 -3.19 -7.60
CA TRP A 112 -16.07 -2.42 -8.55
C TRP A 112 -14.57 -2.67 -8.32
N ILE A 113 -14.09 -2.63 -7.07
CA ILE A 113 -12.68 -2.91 -6.74
C ILE A 113 -12.28 -4.32 -7.18
N MET A 114 -13.15 -5.31 -6.93
CA MET A 114 -12.91 -6.69 -7.32
C MET A 114 -12.82 -6.84 -8.85
N ALA A 115 -13.76 -6.24 -9.59
CA ALA A 115 -13.82 -6.35 -11.03
C ALA A 115 -12.68 -5.58 -11.72
N SER A 116 -12.46 -4.32 -11.35
CA SER A 116 -11.42 -3.47 -11.94
C SER A 116 -10.01 -3.92 -11.58
N GLY A 117 -9.81 -4.48 -10.37
CA GLY A 117 -8.56 -5.05 -9.90
C GLY A 117 -8.30 -6.48 -10.40
N TYR A 118 -9.25 -7.11 -11.12
CA TYR A 118 -9.18 -8.52 -11.56
C TYR A 118 -8.86 -9.47 -10.40
N ILE A 119 -9.44 -9.20 -9.21
CA ILE A 119 -9.12 -9.91 -7.98
C ILE A 119 -9.78 -11.28 -8.01
N HIS A 120 -8.95 -12.33 -7.89
CA HIS A 120 -9.44 -13.69 -7.83
C HIS A 120 -10.10 -14.00 -6.47
N LEU A 121 -11.22 -14.74 -6.48
CA LEU A 121 -11.96 -15.05 -5.26
C LEU A 121 -11.10 -15.76 -4.19
N THR A 122 -10.19 -16.64 -4.60
CA THR A 122 -9.26 -17.32 -3.69
C THR A 122 -8.39 -16.30 -2.92
N ALA A 123 -7.95 -15.22 -3.54
CA ALA A 123 -7.15 -14.19 -2.86
C ALA A 123 -7.97 -13.43 -1.82
N ILE A 124 -9.27 -13.20 -2.08
CA ILE A 124 -10.19 -12.61 -1.10
C ILE A 124 -10.42 -13.57 0.06
N GLN A 125 -10.73 -14.85 -0.22
CA GLN A 125 -10.96 -15.88 0.79
C GLN A 125 -9.75 -16.11 1.71
N ASN A 126 -8.54 -16.01 1.16
CA ASN A 126 -7.29 -16.11 1.92
C ASN A 126 -6.90 -14.78 2.60
N GLY A 127 -7.70 -13.72 2.48
CA GLY A 127 -7.45 -12.44 3.11
C GLY A 127 -6.24 -11.68 2.56
N VAL A 128 -5.81 -12.00 1.32
CA VAL A 128 -4.73 -11.28 0.62
C VAL A 128 -5.21 -9.89 0.21
N TYR A 129 -6.43 -9.83 -0.35
CA TYR A 129 -7.03 -8.59 -0.83
C TYR A 129 -8.39 -8.33 -0.19
N MET A 130 -8.80 -7.06 -0.19
CA MET A 130 -10.10 -6.56 0.22
C MET A 130 -10.46 -6.78 1.70
N LYS A 131 -9.54 -7.36 2.48
CA LYS A 131 -9.67 -7.49 3.92
C LYS A 131 -9.45 -6.13 4.59
N ALA A 132 -10.30 -5.77 5.54
CA ALA A 132 -10.07 -4.66 6.44
C ALA A 132 -8.97 -5.06 7.45
N LEU A 133 -7.79 -4.46 7.32
CA LEU A 133 -6.60 -4.81 8.09
C LEU A 133 -6.68 -4.21 9.50
N ASN A 134 -6.27 -5.01 10.50
CA ASN A 134 -6.07 -4.50 11.84
C ASN A 134 -4.74 -3.71 11.96
N ASP A 135 -4.44 -3.15 13.14
CA ASP A 135 -3.27 -2.28 13.34
C ASP A 135 -1.96 -3.02 13.13
N LYS A 136 -1.84 -4.27 13.62
CA LYS A 136 -0.63 -5.08 13.40
C LYS A 136 -0.42 -5.40 11.92
N GLU A 137 -1.49 -5.77 11.22
CA GLU A 137 -1.45 -5.99 9.77
C GLU A 137 -1.10 -4.71 9.01
N SER A 138 -1.58 -3.56 9.47
CA SER A 138 -1.22 -2.25 8.89
C SER A 138 0.27 -1.91 9.11
N ILE A 139 0.81 -2.23 10.29
CA ILE A 139 2.26 -2.08 10.57
C ILE A 139 3.09 -2.99 9.66
N ALA A 140 2.60 -4.20 9.33
CA ALA A 140 3.29 -5.08 8.39
C ALA A 140 3.51 -4.43 7.01
N LEU A 141 2.56 -3.61 6.53
CA LEU A 141 2.74 -2.87 5.28
C LEU A 141 3.89 -1.86 5.39
N CYS A 142 3.91 -1.08 6.47
CA CYS A 142 4.98 -0.11 6.72
C CYS A 142 6.37 -0.75 6.84
N LEU A 143 6.46 -1.96 7.43
CA LEU A 143 7.71 -2.72 7.52
C LEU A 143 8.24 -3.12 6.14
N ILE A 144 7.37 -3.49 5.22
CA ILE A 144 7.77 -3.86 3.86
C ILE A 144 8.16 -2.62 3.06
N ASP A 145 7.44 -1.50 3.19
CA ASP A 145 7.84 -0.24 2.56
C ASP A 145 9.22 0.23 3.05
N LEU A 146 9.51 0.05 4.36
CA LEU A 146 10.83 0.33 4.93
C LEU A 146 11.90 -0.60 4.34
N ALA A 147 11.64 -1.90 4.29
CA ALA A 147 12.58 -2.90 3.76
C ALA A 147 12.91 -2.66 2.29
N GLU A 148 11.90 -2.34 1.47
CA GLU A 148 12.09 -2.00 0.06
C GLU A 148 12.87 -0.69 -0.12
N GLY A 149 12.59 0.32 0.69
CA GLY A 149 13.36 1.58 0.69
C GLY A 149 14.81 1.36 1.09
N TYR A 150 15.06 0.52 2.09
CA TYR A 150 16.40 0.14 2.53
C TYR A 150 17.15 -0.63 1.45
N LYS A 151 16.51 -1.64 0.83
CA LYS A 151 17.03 -2.41 -0.30
C LYS A 151 17.52 -1.50 -1.43
N ARG A 152 16.71 -0.51 -1.82
CA ARG A 152 17.03 0.46 -2.86
C ARG A 152 18.20 1.36 -2.47
N LYS A 153 18.20 1.89 -1.25
CA LYS A 153 19.24 2.80 -0.75
C LYS A 153 20.60 2.12 -0.59
N THR A 154 20.64 0.84 -0.22
CA THR A 154 21.87 0.09 0.09
C THR A 154 22.32 -0.84 -1.03
N ASN A 155 21.63 -0.83 -2.18
CA ASN A 155 21.85 -1.81 -3.26
C ASN A 155 21.83 -3.26 -2.75
N ASN A 156 20.90 -3.56 -1.83
CA ASN A 156 20.73 -4.89 -1.23
C ASN A 156 21.94 -5.37 -0.40
N SER A 157 22.77 -4.47 0.15
CA SER A 157 23.99 -4.81 0.89
C SER A 157 23.74 -5.50 2.23
N ASP A 158 22.54 -5.34 2.85
CA ASP A 158 22.14 -5.99 4.10
C ASP A 158 20.85 -6.80 3.92
N SER A 159 21.01 -7.97 3.32
CA SER A 159 19.90 -8.91 3.12
C SER A 159 19.28 -9.40 4.43
N ASP A 160 20.03 -9.43 5.53
CA ASP A 160 19.54 -9.91 6.83
C ASP A 160 18.56 -8.91 7.44
N PHE A 161 18.80 -7.60 7.28
CA PHE A 161 17.84 -6.60 7.69
C PHE A 161 16.50 -6.75 6.94
N ILE A 162 16.56 -6.94 5.62
CA ILE A 162 15.37 -7.12 4.78
C ILE A 162 14.60 -8.37 5.22
N ILE A 163 15.29 -9.49 5.44
CA ILE A 163 14.66 -10.74 5.91
C ILE A 163 14.00 -10.54 7.27
N ARG A 164 14.66 -9.88 8.24
CA ARG A 164 14.05 -9.58 9.55
C ARG A 164 12.78 -8.74 9.44
N CYS A 165 12.76 -7.74 8.54
CA CYS A 165 11.54 -6.95 8.28
C CYS A 165 10.42 -7.83 7.72
N CYS A 166 10.75 -8.72 6.76
CA CYS A 166 9.78 -9.66 6.19
C CYS A 166 9.25 -10.63 7.24
N ASP A 167 10.11 -11.19 8.08
CA ASP A 167 9.72 -12.13 9.14
C ASP A 167 8.76 -11.46 10.14
N LYS A 168 9.09 -10.24 10.58
CA LYS A 168 8.22 -9.50 11.48
C LYS A 168 6.89 -9.11 10.81
N ALA A 169 6.92 -8.72 9.54
CA ALA A 169 5.71 -8.45 8.79
C ALA A 169 4.82 -9.70 8.66
N LEU A 170 5.40 -10.86 8.40
CA LEU A 170 4.68 -12.14 8.29
C LEU A 170 4.18 -12.67 9.65
N GLU A 171 4.82 -12.32 10.76
CA GLU A 171 4.29 -12.57 12.12
C GLU A 171 2.97 -11.79 12.33
N TYR A 172 2.89 -10.56 11.85
CA TYR A 172 1.71 -9.71 11.99
C TYR A 172 0.63 -9.99 10.93
N PHE A 173 1.06 -10.28 9.72
CA PHE A 173 0.18 -10.57 8.58
C PHE A 173 0.70 -11.79 7.81
N PRO A 174 0.35 -13.02 8.22
CA PRO A 174 0.92 -14.26 7.66
C PRO A 174 0.70 -14.46 6.16
N ASN A 175 -0.36 -13.87 5.59
CA ASN A 175 -0.71 -13.95 4.17
C ASN A 175 -0.36 -12.68 3.39
N TYR A 176 0.52 -11.84 3.92
CA TYR A 176 0.98 -10.63 3.22
C TYR A 176 1.93 -11.00 2.08
N VAL A 177 1.37 -11.06 0.88
CA VAL A 177 2.08 -11.56 -0.30
C VAL A 177 3.32 -10.75 -0.64
N ASN A 178 3.29 -9.41 -0.50
CA ASN A 178 4.47 -8.59 -0.79
C ASN A 178 5.64 -8.92 0.14
N ALA A 179 5.37 -9.23 1.42
CA ALA A 179 6.40 -9.69 2.35
C ALA A 179 6.97 -11.06 1.96
N ILE A 180 6.11 -11.99 1.52
CA ILE A 180 6.53 -13.33 1.06
C ILE A 180 7.40 -13.20 -0.19
N ILE A 181 7.00 -12.38 -1.16
CA ILE A 181 7.76 -12.16 -2.40
C ILE A 181 9.11 -11.50 -2.09
N LEU A 182 9.13 -10.41 -1.32
CA LEU A 182 10.37 -9.71 -0.96
C LEU A 182 11.35 -10.64 -0.24
N LYS A 183 10.85 -11.46 0.70
CA LYS A 183 11.67 -12.47 1.40
C LYS A 183 12.25 -13.48 0.42
N SER A 184 11.42 -14.03 -0.47
CA SER A 184 11.84 -15.01 -1.48
C SER A 184 12.89 -14.46 -2.43
N GLU A 185 12.71 -13.23 -2.94
CA GLU A 185 13.68 -12.54 -3.80
C GLU A 185 14.99 -12.26 -3.08
N THR A 186 14.93 -11.91 -1.79
CA THR A 186 16.12 -11.67 -0.97
C THR A 186 16.89 -12.96 -0.73
N ILE A 187 16.20 -14.06 -0.43
CA ILE A 187 16.83 -15.40 -0.31
C ILE A 187 17.45 -15.80 -1.66
N LYS A 188 16.75 -15.56 -2.78
CA LYS A 188 17.29 -15.81 -4.12
C LYS A 188 18.58 -15.06 -4.37
N SER A 189 18.62 -13.76 -4.03
CA SER A 189 19.84 -12.96 -4.18
C SER A 189 21.02 -13.51 -3.35
N LYS A 190 20.76 -13.95 -2.11
CA LYS A 190 21.79 -14.62 -1.27
C LYS A 190 22.24 -15.94 -1.88
N TYR A 191 21.30 -16.75 -2.38
CA TYR A 191 21.60 -18.01 -3.06
C TYR A 191 22.48 -17.77 -4.30
N ASP A 192 22.11 -16.79 -5.14
CA ASP A 192 22.88 -16.46 -6.35
C ASP A 192 24.30 -16.00 -6.00
N MET A 193 24.50 -15.22 -4.92
CA MET A 193 25.81 -14.81 -4.45
C MET A 193 26.63 -16.00 -3.93
N LEU A 194 26.02 -16.91 -3.18
CA LEU A 194 26.66 -18.07 -2.61
C LEU A 194 27.13 -19.06 -3.70
N THR A 195 26.36 -19.20 -4.78
CA THR A 195 26.61 -20.20 -5.84
C THR A 195 27.45 -19.69 -7.02
N LYS A 196 27.69 -18.37 -7.11
CA LYS A 196 28.49 -17.75 -8.19
C LYS A 196 30.02 -17.80 -7.95
N SER A 197 30.48 -18.44 -6.89
CA SER A 197 31.95 -18.57 -6.62
C SER A 197 32.60 -19.46 -7.67
N ASP A 198 33.76 -19.01 -8.22
CA ASP A 198 34.55 -19.77 -9.20
C ASP A 198 35.24 -21.02 -8.62
N SER A 199 35.23 -21.18 -7.30
CA SER A 199 35.76 -22.33 -6.61
C SER A 199 34.73 -23.43 -6.39
N ALA A 200 35.13 -24.71 -6.43
CA ALA A 200 34.23 -25.81 -6.13
C ALA A 200 33.61 -25.65 -4.73
N PRO A 201 32.27 -25.71 -4.61
CA PRO A 201 31.61 -25.46 -3.33
C PRO A 201 31.92 -26.57 -2.32
N THR A 202 32.18 -26.15 -1.07
CA THR A 202 32.34 -27.09 0.05
C THR A 202 31.01 -27.80 0.37
N PRO A 203 31.01 -28.94 1.10
CA PRO A 203 29.81 -29.62 1.52
C PRO A 203 28.83 -28.68 2.27
N GLU A 204 29.32 -27.79 3.13
CA GLU A 204 28.56 -26.84 3.92
C GLU A 204 27.87 -25.80 3.02
N ILE A 205 28.58 -25.29 2.01
CA ILE A 205 28.02 -24.35 1.02
C ILE A 205 26.90 -25.02 0.21
N LYS A 206 27.09 -26.30 -0.17
CA LYS A 206 26.06 -27.07 -0.89
C LYS A 206 24.80 -27.25 -0.04
N GLU A 207 24.97 -27.61 1.23
CA GLU A 207 23.86 -27.79 2.16
C GLU A 207 23.10 -26.46 2.36
N GLN A 208 23.82 -25.38 2.61
CA GLN A 208 23.22 -24.04 2.76
C GLN A 208 22.47 -23.61 1.49
N ALA A 209 23.04 -23.81 0.32
CA ALA A 209 22.38 -23.51 -0.96
C ALA A 209 21.12 -24.35 -1.15
N GLN A 210 21.13 -25.63 -0.79
CA GLN A 210 19.94 -26.49 -0.86
C GLN A 210 18.83 -26.03 0.08
N MET A 211 19.18 -25.61 1.31
CA MET A 211 18.20 -25.04 2.25
C MET A 211 17.56 -23.77 1.69
N MET A 212 18.39 -22.81 1.24
CA MET A 212 17.88 -21.57 0.63
C MET A 212 16.96 -21.82 -0.57
N PHE A 213 17.32 -22.78 -1.41
CA PHE A 213 16.52 -23.16 -2.57
C PHE A 213 15.15 -23.71 -2.17
N ARG A 214 15.10 -24.60 -1.16
CA ARG A 214 13.82 -25.13 -0.62
C ARG A 214 12.96 -24.02 -0.02
N ASP A 215 13.55 -23.17 0.84
CA ASP A 215 12.84 -22.05 1.46
C ASP A 215 12.20 -21.13 0.42
N MET A 216 12.96 -20.81 -0.64
CA MET A 216 12.49 -20.01 -1.76
C MET A 216 11.32 -20.69 -2.48
N GLN A 217 11.43 -21.99 -2.78
CA GLN A 217 10.35 -22.76 -3.44
C GLN A 217 9.08 -22.79 -2.58
N ASP A 218 9.20 -23.02 -1.28
CA ASP A 218 8.07 -23.07 -0.36
C ASP A 218 7.34 -21.72 -0.31
N LEU A 219 8.07 -20.61 -0.31
CA LEU A 219 7.51 -19.27 -0.37
C LEU A 219 6.76 -19.02 -1.69
N TYR A 220 7.31 -19.41 -2.84
CA TYR A 220 6.61 -19.28 -4.13
C TYR A 220 5.35 -20.14 -4.20
N VAL A 221 5.41 -21.39 -3.71
CA VAL A 221 4.24 -22.26 -3.62
C VAL A 221 3.16 -21.65 -2.74
N LYS A 222 3.55 -21.01 -1.61
CA LYS A 222 2.63 -20.31 -0.73
C LYS A 222 1.94 -19.15 -1.45
N VAL A 223 2.68 -18.30 -2.17
CA VAL A 223 2.13 -17.18 -2.96
C VAL A 223 1.08 -17.67 -3.95
N HIS A 224 1.39 -18.76 -4.67
CA HIS A 224 0.46 -19.34 -5.63
C HIS A 224 -0.82 -19.87 -4.97
N LYS A 225 -0.69 -20.62 -3.85
CA LYS A 225 -1.82 -21.14 -3.07
C LYS A 225 -2.72 -20.03 -2.51
N LEU A 226 -2.16 -18.89 -2.18
CA LEU A 226 -2.91 -17.71 -1.72
C LEU A 226 -3.79 -17.09 -2.80
N GLY A 227 -3.62 -17.48 -4.06
CA GLY A 227 -4.38 -16.95 -5.19
C GLY A 227 -3.86 -15.60 -5.69
N TYR A 228 -2.63 -15.23 -5.33
CA TYR A 228 -2.00 -14.02 -5.85
C TYR A 228 -1.78 -14.11 -7.35
N ARG A 229 -2.09 -13.02 -8.04
CA ARG A 229 -1.76 -12.80 -9.45
C ARG A 229 -1.18 -11.41 -9.58
N GLN A 230 -0.02 -11.33 -10.22
CA GLN A 230 0.60 -10.04 -10.49
C GLN A 230 -0.22 -9.29 -11.54
N MET A 231 -0.61 -8.06 -11.20
CA MET A 231 -1.21 -7.16 -12.19
C MET A 231 -0.09 -6.56 -13.05
N PRO A 232 -0.11 -6.74 -14.39
CA PRO A 232 0.86 -6.12 -15.28
C PRO A 232 0.87 -4.60 -15.15
N LYS A 233 2.05 -3.96 -15.33
CA LYS A 233 2.20 -2.50 -15.23
C LYS A 233 1.22 -1.75 -16.13
N ASP A 234 1.07 -2.18 -17.40
CA ASP A 234 0.18 -1.54 -18.35
C ASP A 234 -1.29 -1.61 -17.94
N MET A 235 -1.69 -2.71 -17.30
CA MET A 235 -3.05 -2.88 -16.77
C MET A 235 -3.27 -1.95 -15.58
N TYR A 236 -2.30 -1.86 -14.68
CA TYR A 236 -2.36 -0.95 -13.53
C TYR A 236 -2.37 0.51 -13.99
N MET A 237 -1.57 0.87 -14.99
CA MET A 237 -1.59 2.20 -15.60
C MET A 237 -2.97 2.57 -16.17
N LYS A 238 -3.61 1.66 -16.90
CA LYS A 238 -4.98 1.89 -17.40
C LYS A 238 -5.94 2.13 -16.24
N TRP A 239 -5.87 1.31 -15.20
CA TRP A 239 -6.68 1.45 -14.01
C TRP A 239 -6.48 2.81 -13.31
N LEU A 240 -5.23 3.27 -13.15
CA LEU A 240 -4.90 4.59 -12.60
C LEU A 240 -5.46 5.74 -13.46
N LEU A 241 -5.37 5.61 -14.79
CA LEU A 241 -5.94 6.61 -15.72
C LEU A 241 -7.46 6.68 -15.63
N GLU A 242 -8.13 5.55 -15.45
CA GLU A 242 -9.57 5.50 -15.18
C GLU A 242 -9.91 6.21 -13.87
N LEU A 243 -9.15 5.96 -12.78
CA LEU A 243 -9.31 6.67 -11.52
C LEU A 243 -9.08 8.18 -11.67
N LYS A 244 -8.07 8.59 -12.44
CA LYS A 244 -7.80 10.01 -12.73
C LYS A 244 -8.96 10.66 -13.47
N THR A 245 -9.48 10.00 -14.48
CA THR A 245 -10.63 10.46 -15.26
C THR A 245 -11.90 10.57 -14.39
N GLU A 246 -12.13 9.60 -13.51
CA GLU A 246 -13.22 9.65 -12.53
C GLU A 246 -13.07 10.85 -11.59
N LYS A 247 -11.86 11.11 -11.07
CA LYS A 247 -11.59 12.30 -10.26
C LYS A 247 -11.94 13.59 -10.99
N GLU A 248 -11.56 13.74 -12.25
CA GLU A 248 -11.85 14.92 -13.06
C GLU A 248 -13.36 15.10 -13.28
N LYS A 249 -14.11 14.02 -13.53
CA LYS A 249 -15.57 14.04 -13.67
C LYS A 249 -16.29 14.52 -12.41
N TYR A 250 -15.80 14.13 -11.24
CA TYR A 250 -16.45 14.45 -9.96
C TYR A 250 -15.98 15.78 -9.35
N HIS A 251 -14.79 16.27 -9.74
CA HIS A 251 -14.27 17.54 -9.23
C HIS A 251 -15.11 18.76 -9.64
N ASN A 252 -15.89 18.66 -10.72
CA ASN A 252 -16.78 19.70 -11.22
C ASN A 252 -18.20 19.66 -10.63
N LYS A 253 -18.52 18.70 -9.78
CA LYS A 253 -19.81 18.67 -9.09
C LYS A 253 -19.68 19.37 -7.74
N ASN A 254 -20.17 20.60 -7.65
CA ASN A 254 -20.34 21.31 -6.38
C ASN A 254 -20.97 20.38 -5.33
N VAL A 255 -20.25 20.14 -4.23
CA VAL A 255 -20.70 19.33 -3.09
C VAL A 255 -21.92 19.92 -2.37
N SER A 256 -22.39 21.09 -2.80
CA SER A 256 -23.59 21.79 -2.28
C SER A 256 -24.92 21.06 -2.50
N SER A 257 -24.98 19.96 -3.23
CA SER A 257 -26.23 19.20 -3.49
C SER A 257 -26.51 18.07 -2.50
N TYR A 258 -25.63 17.82 -1.50
CA TYR A 258 -25.82 16.75 -0.51
C TYR A 258 -26.30 17.22 0.87
N ASP A 259 -26.59 18.52 1.03
CA ASP A 259 -27.13 19.12 2.26
C ASP A 259 -28.65 19.44 2.13
N LYS A 260 -29.41 18.63 1.39
CA LYS A 260 -30.89 18.70 1.42
C LYS A 260 -31.49 17.40 1.89
#